data_21b28ea8c10af06de0a215f96e436f9c
#
_entry.id   21b28ea8c10af06de0a215f96e436f9c
#
_cell.length_a   1.000
_cell.length_b   1.000
_cell.length_c   1.000
_cell.angle_alpha   90.00
_cell.angle_beta   90.00
_cell.angle_gamma   90.00
#
_symmetry.space_group_name_H-M   'P 1'
#
loop_
_entity.id
_entity.type
_entity.pdbx_description
1 polymer ?
#
loop_
_entity_poly.entity_id
_entity_poly.type
_entity_poly.pdbx_seq_one_letter_code
_entity_poly.pdbx_strand_id
1 'polypeptide(L)'
;FVPAEGLGVKNYNWDKQDGYVVPKDRNCYTSYFFKPDDDSISVLEQFRMQGKRYTDTLDGGVALHCNLEDHPTKEQYIKLIDYAIQEGTNYFTFNIPNTQCDDWGFITKHPVDVCPKCGSKHTTQWTRIIGYLRPIKGFSKGRRIEAGKRVYNKC
;
A
#
# COMPACT_ATOMS: atom_id res chain seq x y z
N PHE A 1 1.35 -2.51 -14.72
CA PHE A 1 1.40 -1.90 -13.37
C PHE A 1 1.46 -0.38 -13.50
N VAL A 2 0.45 0.32 -13.00
CA VAL A 2 0.32 1.78 -13.15
C VAL A 2 0.13 2.41 -11.77
N PRO A 3 0.95 3.40 -11.38
CA PRO A 3 0.76 4.12 -10.13
C PRO A 3 -0.59 4.83 -10.08
N ALA A 4 -1.26 4.84 -8.91
CA ALA A 4 -2.49 5.58 -8.67
C ALA A 4 -2.23 7.12 -8.59
N GLU A 5 -1.61 7.66 -9.63
CA GLU A 5 -1.21 9.07 -9.78
C GLU A 5 -1.66 9.60 -11.14
N GLY A 6 -0.97 10.63 -11.63
CA GLY A 6 -1.32 11.29 -12.87
C GLY A 6 -1.46 10.35 -14.07
N LEU A 7 -0.57 9.37 -14.24
CA LEU A 7 -0.65 8.39 -15.31
C LEU A 7 -1.84 7.44 -15.14
N GLY A 8 -2.09 6.96 -13.91
CA GLY A 8 -3.25 6.11 -13.61
C GLY A 8 -4.58 6.82 -13.88
N VAL A 9 -4.66 8.13 -13.61
CA VAL A 9 -5.85 8.94 -13.93
C VAL A 9 -5.97 9.15 -15.44
N LYS A 10 -4.87 9.43 -16.13
CA LYS A 10 -4.89 9.61 -17.61
C LYS A 10 -5.35 8.35 -18.32
N ASN A 11 -4.72 7.21 -18.02
CA ASN A 11 -5.08 5.93 -18.64
C ASN A 11 -6.55 5.57 -18.37
N TYR A 12 -7.01 5.76 -17.11
CA TYR A 12 -8.41 5.57 -16.77
C TYR A 12 -9.36 6.41 -17.66
N ASN A 13 -9.03 7.70 -17.88
CA ASN A 13 -9.87 8.58 -18.67
C ASN A 13 -9.84 8.21 -20.15
N TRP A 14 -8.69 7.84 -20.70
CA TRP A 14 -8.58 7.40 -22.09
C TRP A 14 -9.36 6.11 -22.32
N ASP A 15 -9.15 5.09 -21.49
CA ASP A 15 -9.87 3.82 -21.62
C ASP A 15 -11.39 4.01 -21.51
N LYS A 16 -11.82 4.93 -20.63
CA LYS A 16 -13.24 5.28 -20.50
C LYS A 16 -13.78 5.98 -21.74
N GLN A 17 -13.02 6.89 -22.37
CA GLN A 17 -13.39 7.57 -23.61
C GLN A 17 -13.46 6.59 -24.78
N ASP A 18 -12.54 5.64 -24.83
CA ASP A 18 -12.47 4.62 -25.87
C ASP A 18 -13.48 3.47 -25.66
N GLY A 19 -14.32 3.54 -24.63
CA GLY A 19 -15.39 2.59 -24.36
C GLY A 19 -14.97 1.31 -23.66
N TYR A 20 -13.74 1.26 -23.12
CA TYR A 20 -13.29 0.13 -22.31
C TYR A 20 -13.97 0.08 -20.93
N VAL A 21 -14.06 -1.12 -20.38
CA VAL A 21 -14.59 -1.32 -19.03
C VAL A 21 -13.57 -0.84 -18.00
N VAL A 22 -13.93 0.20 -17.26
CA VAL A 22 -13.09 0.77 -16.20
C VAL A 22 -13.72 0.61 -14.82
N PRO A 23 -12.93 0.65 -13.73
CA PRO A 23 -13.47 0.62 -12.36
C PRO A 23 -14.52 1.71 -12.14
N LYS A 24 -15.67 1.35 -11.54
CA LYS A 24 -16.78 2.28 -11.29
C LYS A 24 -16.68 2.99 -9.93
N ASP A 25 -15.92 2.42 -9.00
CA ASP A 25 -15.74 2.84 -7.62
C ASP A 25 -14.63 3.88 -7.42
N ARG A 26 -13.91 4.19 -8.49
CA ARG A 26 -12.78 5.13 -8.50
C ARG A 26 -12.60 5.76 -9.87
N ASN A 27 -11.76 6.78 -9.97
CA ASN A 27 -11.45 7.50 -11.20
C ASN A 27 -9.97 7.37 -11.63
N CYS A 28 -9.32 6.31 -11.19
CA CYS A 28 -7.94 5.98 -11.54
C CYS A 28 -7.70 4.48 -11.43
N TYR A 29 -6.65 3.98 -12.08
CA TYR A 29 -6.15 2.63 -11.84
C TYR A 29 -5.41 2.56 -10.51
N THR A 30 -5.38 1.36 -9.91
CA THR A 30 -4.66 1.09 -8.66
C THR A 30 -3.19 0.74 -8.93
N SER A 31 -2.35 0.93 -7.91
CA SER A 31 -0.96 0.48 -7.90
C SER A 31 -0.79 -0.98 -7.50
N TYR A 32 -1.87 -1.72 -7.33
CA TYR A 32 -1.87 -3.12 -6.93
C TYR A 32 -2.40 -4.01 -8.05
N PHE A 33 -1.94 -5.26 -8.12
CA PHE A 33 -2.53 -6.28 -9.00
C PHE A 33 -3.88 -6.80 -8.50
N PHE A 34 -4.23 -6.48 -7.28
CA PHE A 34 -5.48 -6.85 -6.63
C PHE A 34 -6.21 -5.58 -6.17
N LYS A 35 -7.46 -5.72 -5.81
CA LYS A 35 -8.21 -4.61 -5.20
C LYS A 35 -7.64 -4.29 -3.82
N PRO A 36 -7.23 -3.06 -3.55
CA PRO A 36 -6.66 -2.68 -2.24
C PRO A 36 -7.66 -2.76 -1.08
N ASP A 37 -8.96 -2.80 -1.38
CA ASP A 37 -10.10 -2.92 -0.45
C ASP A 37 -10.66 -4.35 -0.35
N ASP A 38 -9.98 -5.35 -0.90
CA ASP A 38 -10.36 -6.75 -0.80
C ASP A 38 -9.70 -7.41 0.42
N ASP A 39 -10.46 -7.60 1.48
CA ASP A 39 -10.01 -8.20 2.74
C ASP A 39 -9.92 -9.74 2.69
N SER A 40 -10.42 -10.36 1.62
CA SER A 40 -10.30 -11.81 1.40
C SER A 40 -8.89 -12.22 0.95
N ILE A 41 -8.07 -11.27 0.48
CA ILE A 41 -6.71 -11.53 -0.02
C ILE A 41 -5.71 -11.46 1.15
N SER A 42 -5.29 -12.62 1.63
CA SER A 42 -4.29 -12.71 2.69
C SER A 42 -2.91 -12.17 2.27
N VAL A 43 -2.06 -11.86 3.26
CA VAL A 43 -0.65 -11.46 3.03
C VAL A 43 0.09 -12.48 2.17
N LEU A 44 -0.10 -13.77 2.42
CA LEU A 44 0.55 -14.84 1.66
C LEU A 44 0.08 -14.87 0.21
N GLU A 45 -1.22 -14.66 -0.02
CA GLU A 45 -1.74 -14.57 -1.38
C GLU A 45 -1.23 -13.34 -2.12
N GLN A 46 -1.05 -12.20 -1.43
CA GLN A 46 -0.43 -11.01 -2.00
C GLN A 46 1.01 -11.29 -2.50
N PHE A 47 1.81 -12.03 -1.72
CA PHE A 47 3.15 -12.46 -2.15
C PHE A 47 3.08 -13.39 -3.38
N ARG A 48 2.18 -14.37 -3.36
CA ARG A 48 1.97 -15.29 -4.49
C ARG A 48 1.54 -14.55 -5.76
N MET A 49 0.61 -13.61 -5.67
CA MET A 49 0.15 -12.80 -6.81
C MET A 49 1.25 -11.91 -7.39
N GLN A 50 2.26 -11.57 -6.60
CA GLN A 50 3.42 -10.77 -7.03
C GLN A 50 4.69 -11.61 -7.16
N GLY A 51 4.55 -12.92 -7.12
CA GLY A 51 5.62 -13.88 -7.27
C GLY A 51 5.92 -14.21 -8.73
N LYS A 52 6.82 -15.18 -8.91
CA LYS A 52 7.35 -15.64 -10.20
C LYS A 52 6.26 -15.93 -11.23
N ARG A 53 5.15 -16.51 -10.82
CA ARG A 53 4.03 -16.87 -11.71
C ARG A 53 3.55 -15.69 -12.57
N TYR A 54 3.60 -14.47 -12.04
CA TYR A 54 3.16 -13.25 -12.74
C TYR A 54 4.33 -12.40 -13.21
N THR A 55 5.40 -12.32 -12.42
CA THR A 55 6.53 -11.44 -12.70
C THR A 55 7.39 -11.90 -13.85
N ASP A 56 7.48 -13.21 -14.12
CA ASP A 56 8.22 -13.76 -15.25
C ASP A 56 7.68 -13.30 -16.62
N THR A 57 6.46 -12.77 -16.65
CA THR A 57 5.83 -12.24 -17.88
C THR A 57 5.98 -10.71 -18.01
N LEU A 58 6.65 -10.05 -17.07
CA LEU A 58 6.75 -8.61 -16.99
C LEU A 58 8.20 -8.13 -17.15
N ASP A 59 8.46 -7.32 -18.15
CA ASP A 59 9.80 -6.75 -18.41
C ASP A 59 10.25 -5.76 -17.33
N GLY A 60 9.29 -5.03 -16.72
CA GLY A 60 9.55 -3.95 -15.76
C GLY A 60 9.49 -4.36 -14.28
N GLY A 61 9.14 -5.61 -13.98
CA GLY A 61 8.95 -6.09 -12.61
C GLY A 61 7.77 -5.45 -11.88
N VAL A 62 7.67 -5.72 -10.59
CA VAL A 62 6.59 -5.25 -9.70
C VAL A 62 7.13 -4.87 -8.34
N ALA A 63 6.36 -4.05 -7.62
CA ALA A 63 6.64 -3.68 -6.23
C ALA A 63 5.41 -3.98 -5.36
N LEU A 64 5.55 -4.86 -4.39
CA LEU A 64 4.51 -5.17 -3.43
C LEU A 64 4.62 -4.29 -2.19
N HIS A 65 3.52 -3.64 -1.83
CA HIS A 65 3.33 -3.10 -0.48
C HIS A 65 2.55 -4.13 0.35
N CYS A 66 3.24 -4.85 1.21
CA CYS A 66 2.62 -5.73 2.19
C CYS A 66 2.09 -4.86 3.33
N ASN A 67 0.78 -4.57 3.29
CA ASN A 67 0.14 -3.70 4.27
C ASN A 67 -0.19 -4.49 5.53
N LEU A 68 0.41 -4.11 6.67
CA LEU A 68 0.25 -4.76 7.96
C LEU A 68 -0.30 -3.77 8.99
N GLU A 69 -1.21 -4.23 9.86
CA GLU A 69 -1.75 -3.41 10.95
C GLU A 69 -0.68 -3.09 11.99
N ASP A 70 0.12 -4.09 12.34
CA ASP A 70 1.13 -4.03 13.39
C ASP A 70 2.50 -4.51 12.92
N HIS A 71 3.51 -4.25 13.73
CA HIS A 71 4.86 -4.76 13.51
C HIS A 71 4.93 -6.25 13.85
N PRO A 72 5.20 -7.12 12.88
CA PRO A 72 5.48 -8.53 13.13
C PRO A 72 6.65 -8.73 14.09
N THR A 73 6.69 -9.86 14.77
CA THR A 73 7.89 -10.29 15.48
C THR A 73 9.02 -10.59 14.51
N LYS A 74 10.25 -10.68 15.01
CA LYS A 74 11.42 -11.04 14.20
C LYS A 74 11.20 -12.37 13.47
N GLU A 75 10.65 -13.35 14.16
CA GLU A 75 10.37 -14.69 13.62
C GLU A 75 9.31 -14.64 12.52
N GLN A 76 8.28 -13.82 12.68
CA GLN A 76 7.25 -13.61 11.64
C GLN A 76 7.82 -12.91 10.43
N TYR A 77 8.68 -11.89 10.60
CA TYR A 77 9.37 -11.26 9.48
C TYR A 77 10.23 -12.25 8.70
N ILE A 78 11.00 -13.11 9.40
CA ILE A 78 11.82 -14.12 8.74
C ILE A 78 10.94 -15.07 7.91
N LYS A 79 9.84 -15.57 8.48
CA LYS A 79 8.90 -16.47 7.75
C LYS A 79 8.29 -15.79 6.53
N LEU A 80 7.91 -14.52 6.62
CA LEU A 80 7.37 -13.77 5.48
C LEU A 80 8.41 -13.56 4.39
N ILE A 81 9.66 -13.28 4.76
CA ILE A 81 10.77 -13.14 3.80
C ILE A 81 11.07 -14.48 3.12
N ASP A 82 11.15 -15.56 3.89
CA ASP A 82 11.36 -16.91 3.34
C ASP A 82 10.25 -17.30 2.37
N TYR A 83 9.00 -17.00 2.73
CA TYR A 83 7.86 -17.22 1.85
C TYR A 83 7.94 -16.39 0.56
N ALA A 84 8.31 -15.11 0.66
CA ALA A 84 8.51 -14.24 -0.48
C ALA A 84 9.57 -14.79 -1.45
N ILE A 85 10.68 -15.32 -0.90
CA ILE A 85 11.74 -15.98 -1.68
C ILE A 85 11.20 -17.23 -2.40
N GLN A 86 10.45 -18.07 -1.71
CA GLN A 86 9.86 -19.29 -2.28
C GLN A 86 8.90 -18.98 -3.42
N GLU A 87 8.07 -17.94 -3.28
CA GLU A 87 7.15 -17.50 -4.34
C GLU A 87 7.85 -16.71 -5.46
N GLY A 88 9.12 -16.32 -5.28
CA GLY A 88 9.88 -15.52 -6.24
C GLY A 88 9.45 -14.06 -6.31
N THR A 89 8.96 -13.51 -5.20
CA THR A 89 8.62 -12.09 -5.09
C THR A 89 9.89 -11.24 -5.02
N ASN A 90 10.20 -10.52 -6.10
CA ASN A 90 11.51 -9.87 -6.28
C ASN A 90 11.66 -8.56 -5.50
N TYR A 91 10.56 -7.81 -5.35
CA TYR A 91 10.61 -6.52 -4.67
C TYR A 91 9.35 -6.32 -3.84
N PHE A 92 9.54 -6.16 -2.54
CA PHE A 92 8.44 -5.89 -1.62
C PHE A 92 8.89 -5.01 -0.46
N THR A 93 7.93 -4.41 0.22
CA THR A 93 8.16 -3.65 1.45
C THR A 93 7.01 -3.84 2.41
N PHE A 94 7.32 -3.94 3.69
CA PHE A 94 6.31 -3.92 4.74
C PHE A 94 5.83 -2.49 4.96
N ASN A 95 4.54 -2.28 4.81
CA ASN A 95 3.90 -0.98 4.97
C ASN A 95 3.03 -0.99 6.22
N ILE A 96 3.57 -0.41 7.27
CA ILE A 96 2.89 -0.27 8.56
C ILE A 96 2.65 1.23 8.77
N PRO A 97 1.40 1.66 8.99
CA PRO A 97 1.11 3.07 9.17
C PRO A 97 1.71 3.58 10.49
N ASN A 98 2.21 4.80 10.47
CA ASN A 98 2.76 5.49 11.64
C ASN A 98 2.06 6.83 11.80
N THR A 99 2.00 7.32 13.04
CA THR A 99 1.50 8.68 13.32
C THR A 99 2.58 9.50 14.02
N GLN A 100 2.83 10.69 13.51
CA GLN A 100 3.71 11.69 14.10
C GLN A 100 2.89 12.75 14.80
N CYS A 101 3.24 13.10 16.02
CA CYS A 101 2.76 14.30 16.70
C CYS A 101 3.45 15.53 16.10
N ASP A 102 2.68 16.46 15.56
CA ASP A 102 3.22 17.65 14.90
C ASP A 102 3.79 18.68 15.91
N ASP A 103 3.35 18.63 17.19
CA ASP A 103 3.80 19.59 18.21
C ASP A 103 5.21 19.34 18.73
N TRP A 104 5.65 18.08 18.77
CA TRP A 104 6.97 17.74 19.32
C TRP A 104 7.67 16.53 18.67
N GLY A 105 7.14 16.02 17.57
CA GLY A 105 7.80 15.01 16.75
C GLY A 105 7.72 13.57 17.26
N PHE A 106 6.96 13.28 18.32
CA PHE A 106 6.79 11.90 18.79
C PHE A 106 6.12 11.02 17.74
N ILE A 107 6.69 9.83 17.47
CA ILE A 107 6.16 8.89 16.48
C ILE A 107 5.57 7.68 17.19
N THR A 108 4.32 7.37 16.90
CA THR A 108 3.68 6.11 17.28
C THR A 108 3.81 5.09 16.15
N LYS A 109 3.83 3.81 16.50
CA LYS A 109 3.86 2.71 15.53
C LYS A 109 2.46 2.28 15.05
N HIS A 110 1.46 3.05 15.39
CA HIS A 110 0.05 2.78 15.07
C HIS A 110 -0.64 4.06 14.61
N PRO A 111 -1.71 3.96 13.79
CA PRO A 111 -2.56 5.11 13.50
C PRO A 111 -3.29 5.54 14.77
N VAL A 112 -3.14 6.80 15.12
CA VAL A 112 -3.84 7.43 16.25
C VAL A 112 -4.27 8.85 15.89
N ASP A 113 -5.44 9.29 16.40
CA ASP A 113 -5.92 10.64 16.20
C ASP A 113 -5.43 11.61 17.27
N VAL A 114 -5.00 11.07 18.41
CA VAL A 114 -4.51 11.83 19.55
C VAL A 114 -3.16 11.30 19.98
N CYS A 115 -2.20 12.18 20.16
CA CYS A 115 -0.87 11.82 20.63
C CYS A 115 -0.95 11.19 22.05
N PRO A 116 -0.50 9.94 22.26
CA PRO A 116 -0.58 9.28 23.56
C PRO A 116 0.36 9.87 24.61
N LYS A 117 1.29 10.72 24.22
CA LYS A 117 2.26 11.36 25.12
C LYS A 117 1.81 12.73 25.64
N CYS A 118 1.23 13.56 24.80
CA CYS A 118 0.88 14.92 25.17
C CYS A 118 -0.61 15.26 25.00
N GLY A 119 -1.44 14.32 24.50
CA GLY A 119 -2.86 14.54 24.29
C GLY A 119 -3.20 15.46 23.11
N SER A 120 -2.21 15.88 22.33
CA SER A 120 -2.44 16.74 21.17
C SER A 120 -3.21 16.00 20.07
N LYS A 121 -4.13 16.72 19.41
CA LYS A 121 -4.83 16.29 18.20
C LYS A 121 -4.09 16.70 16.92
N HIS A 122 -2.99 17.45 17.03
CA HIS A 122 -2.17 17.81 15.88
C HIS A 122 -1.27 16.63 15.53
N THR A 123 -1.81 15.72 14.71
CA THR A 123 -1.14 14.50 14.30
C THR A 123 -1.10 14.37 12.79
N THR A 124 -0.02 13.79 12.28
CA THR A 124 0.15 13.50 10.85
C THR A 124 0.36 12.01 10.67
N GLN A 125 -0.51 11.39 9.88
CA GLN A 125 -0.38 9.98 9.51
C GLN A 125 0.56 9.82 8.32
N TRP A 126 1.46 8.82 8.43
CA TRP A 126 2.46 8.47 7.43
C TRP A 126 2.24 7.05 6.94
N THR A 127 2.35 6.86 5.65
CA THR A 127 2.34 5.53 5.02
C THR A 127 3.21 5.54 3.76
N ARG A 128 3.47 4.36 3.19
CA ARG A 128 4.29 4.28 1.97
C ARG A 128 3.50 4.65 0.73
N ILE A 129 4.16 5.38 -0.17
CA ILE A 129 3.66 5.61 -1.54
C ILE A 129 4.12 4.45 -2.43
N ILE A 130 5.42 4.45 -2.77
CA ILE A 130 6.11 3.42 -3.55
C ILE A 130 7.46 3.22 -2.87
N GLY A 131 7.50 2.37 -1.85
CA GLY A 131 8.74 2.08 -1.13
C GLY A 131 9.14 3.08 -0.04
N TYR A 132 8.82 4.36 -0.14
CA TYR A 132 9.16 5.38 0.86
C TYR A 132 7.95 5.92 1.62
N LEU A 133 8.20 6.36 2.86
CA LEU A 133 7.18 6.94 3.73
C LEU A 133 6.92 8.40 3.37
N ARG A 134 5.65 8.80 3.40
CA ARG A 134 5.22 10.19 3.22
C ARG A 134 3.94 10.47 4.01
N PRO A 135 3.73 11.74 4.45
CA PRO A 135 2.46 12.16 5.02
C PRO A 135 1.30 11.93 4.05
N ILE A 136 0.20 11.35 4.50
CA ILE A 136 -0.98 11.11 3.65
C ILE A 136 -1.55 12.42 3.10
N LYS A 137 -1.46 13.51 3.88
CA LYS A 137 -1.87 14.86 3.45
C LYS A 137 -1.13 15.36 2.21
N GLY A 138 0.08 14.87 1.97
CA GLY A 138 0.90 15.21 0.80
C GLY A 138 0.71 14.30 -0.42
N PHE A 139 -0.24 13.36 -0.37
CA PHE A 139 -0.53 12.47 -1.49
C PHE A 139 -1.31 13.17 -2.59
N SER A 140 -1.13 12.74 -3.85
CA SER A 140 -2.03 13.10 -4.95
C SER A 140 -3.46 12.63 -4.68
N LYS A 141 -4.44 13.20 -5.39
CA LYS A 141 -5.85 12.82 -5.22
C LYS A 141 -6.07 11.32 -5.41
N GLY A 142 -5.50 10.72 -6.47
CA GLY A 142 -5.60 9.28 -6.73
C GLY A 142 -4.99 8.45 -5.62
N ARG A 143 -3.80 8.85 -5.14
CA ARG A 143 -3.13 8.18 -4.01
C ARG A 143 -3.88 8.27 -2.69
N ARG A 144 -4.53 9.39 -2.40
CA ARG A 144 -5.38 9.49 -1.20
C ARG A 144 -6.58 8.55 -1.26
N ILE A 145 -7.21 8.43 -2.43
CA ILE A 145 -8.32 7.49 -2.64
C ILE A 145 -7.83 6.05 -2.43
N GLU A 146 -6.70 5.69 -3.04
CA GLU A 146 -6.10 4.36 -2.88
C GLU A 146 -5.70 4.09 -1.42
N ALA A 147 -5.04 5.04 -0.74
CA ALA A 147 -4.63 4.88 0.65
C ALA A 147 -5.81 4.66 1.59
N GLY A 148 -6.93 5.34 1.35
CA GLY A 148 -8.17 5.15 2.12
C GLY A 148 -8.88 3.82 1.86
N LYS A 149 -8.50 3.10 0.80
CA LYS A 149 -9.05 1.78 0.45
C LYS A 149 -8.14 0.62 0.86
N ARG A 150 -6.94 0.89 1.36
CA ARG A 150 -5.98 -0.17 1.72
C ARG A 150 -6.48 -0.97 2.90
N VAL A 151 -6.57 -2.27 2.72
CA VAL A 151 -6.73 -3.22 3.83
C VAL A 151 -5.35 -3.49 4.43
N TYR A 152 -5.27 -3.39 5.75
CA TYR A 152 -4.08 -3.75 6.53
C TYR A 152 -4.33 -5.09 7.21
N ASN A 153 -3.45 -6.03 6.98
CA ASN A 153 -3.60 -7.41 7.43
C ASN A 153 -3.00 -7.61 8.82
N LYS A 154 -3.64 -8.46 9.61
CA LYS A 154 -3.05 -8.96 10.87
C LYS A 154 -1.99 -10.02 10.56
N CYS A 155 -0.94 -10.04 11.38
CA CYS A 155 0.12 -11.05 11.31
C CYS A 155 -0.02 -12.10 12.42
#